data_a659a9c84897f7869868d4d610e155ce
#
_entry.id   a659a9c84897f7869868d4d610e155ce
#
_cell.length_a   1.000
_cell.length_b   1.000
_cell.length_c   1.000
_cell.angle_alpha   90.00
_cell.angle_beta   90.00
_cell.angle_gamma   90.00
#
_symmetry.space_group_name_H-M   'P 1'
#
loop_
_entity.id
_entity.type
_entity.pdbx_description
1 polymer ?
#
loop_
_entity_poly.entity_id
_entity_poly.type
_entity_poly.pdbx_seq_one_letter_code
_entity_poly.pdbx_strand_id
1 'polypeptide(L)'
;MALFARDHKVHVRFIEMMPIGMGKEFHGVSEEELLRILGEKLPRFSPYVGEPLGNGPCHYYDVDGFSGKIGFISAVSHKFCGECNRIRLTSQGFLKTCLQYAAGRDLREVIRSGGSDEVLKAVILEALAEKPDGHAFGGGLEKQKDDKTEKLCMAQIGG
;
A
#
# COMPACT_ATOMS: atom_id res chain seq x y z
N MET A 1 6.70 -16.89 -10.33
CA MET A 1 5.51 -16.35 -9.65
C MET A 1 4.38 -16.09 -10.64
N ALA A 2 4.54 -15.25 -11.69
CA ALA A 2 3.48 -14.94 -12.66
C ALA A 2 2.77 -16.17 -13.23
N LEU A 3 3.51 -17.22 -13.60
CA LEU A 3 2.97 -18.48 -14.14
C LEU A 3 2.01 -19.22 -13.19
N PHE A 4 2.03 -18.90 -11.89
CA PHE A 4 1.07 -19.46 -10.96
C PHE A 4 -0.38 -19.03 -11.28
N ALA A 5 -0.57 -17.81 -11.77
CA ALA A 5 -1.87 -17.33 -12.22
C ALA A 5 -2.34 -18.00 -13.54
N ARG A 6 -1.43 -18.63 -14.32
CA ARG A 6 -1.80 -19.41 -15.51
C ARG A 6 -2.60 -20.64 -15.14
N ASP A 7 -2.09 -21.40 -14.19
CA ASP A 7 -2.57 -22.75 -13.88
C ASP A 7 -3.65 -22.74 -12.78
N HIS A 8 -3.83 -21.61 -12.10
CA HIS A 8 -4.76 -21.46 -10.98
C HIS A 8 -5.67 -20.23 -11.14
N LYS A 9 -6.92 -20.34 -10.68
CA LYS A 9 -7.87 -19.22 -10.63
C LYS A 9 -7.53 -18.24 -9.48
N VAL A 10 -6.31 -17.72 -9.50
CA VAL A 10 -5.80 -16.75 -8.52
C VAL A 10 -5.17 -15.56 -9.22
N HIS A 11 -5.21 -14.40 -8.61
CA HIS A 11 -4.51 -13.22 -9.12
C HIS A 11 -3.15 -13.11 -8.43
N VAL A 12 -2.09 -12.98 -9.22
CA VAL A 12 -0.74 -12.72 -8.70
C VAL A 12 -0.51 -11.21 -8.73
N ARG A 13 -0.20 -10.63 -7.57
CA ARG A 13 0.02 -9.19 -7.41
C ARG A 13 1.49 -8.91 -7.10
N PHE A 14 2.11 -8.09 -7.90
CA PHE A 14 3.43 -7.53 -7.64
C PHE A 14 3.27 -6.20 -6.93
N ILE A 15 3.88 -6.09 -5.76
CA ILE A 15 3.84 -4.88 -4.93
C ILE A 15 5.22 -4.26 -4.98
N GLU A 16 5.30 -3.00 -5.41
CA GLU A 16 6.55 -2.26 -5.44
C GLU A 16 7.12 -2.11 -4.03
N MET A 17 8.41 -2.34 -3.87
CA MET A 17 9.08 -2.25 -2.59
C MET A 17 9.08 -0.82 -2.07
N MET A 18 8.42 -0.61 -0.94
CA MET A 18 8.38 0.68 -0.27
C MET A 18 9.60 0.83 0.66
N PRO A 19 10.26 1.99 0.71
CA PRO A 19 11.42 2.24 1.55
C PRO A 19 11.02 2.48 3.03
N ILE A 20 10.42 1.46 3.67
CA ILE A 20 9.96 1.48 5.06
C ILE A 20 10.64 0.34 5.81
N GLY A 21 11.14 0.61 7.01
CA GLY A 21 11.86 -0.38 7.80
C GLY A 21 12.99 -1.01 7.01
N MET A 22 13.03 -2.33 6.96
CA MET A 22 14.03 -3.10 6.19
C MET A 22 13.95 -2.86 4.68
N GLY A 23 12.80 -2.42 4.15
CA GLY A 23 12.64 -2.11 2.73
C GLY A 23 13.56 -1.00 2.22
N LYS A 24 14.16 -0.20 3.12
CA LYS A 24 15.16 0.82 2.80
C LYS A 24 16.50 0.24 2.31
N GLU A 25 16.77 -1.01 2.65
CA GLU A 25 18.02 -1.71 2.33
C GLU A 25 17.96 -2.44 0.98
N PHE A 26 16.78 -2.51 0.36
CA PHE A 26 16.57 -3.24 -0.87
C PHE A 26 16.24 -2.31 -2.03
N HIS A 27 16.78 -2.65 -3.20
CA HIS A 27 16.35 -2.06 -4.45
C HIS A 27 15.15 -2.84 -4.98
N GLY A 28 14.00 -2.17 -5.07
CA GLY A 28 12.82 -2.74 -5.69
C GLY A 28 12.94 -2.74 -7.23
N VAL A 29 12.16 -3.61 -7.86
CA VAL A 29 11.96 -3.57 -9.31
C VAL A 29 10.71 -2.73 -9.56
N SER A 30 10.79 -1.75 -10.47
CA SER A 30 9.67 -0.90 -10.83
C SER A 30 8.60 -1.67 -11.62
N GLU A 31 7.39 -1.14 -11.64
CA GLU A 31 6.33 -1.71 -12.48
C GLU A 31 6.74 -1.73 -13.96
N GLU A 32 7.30 -0.63 -14.46
CA GLU A 32 7.73 -0.50 -15.84
C GLU A 32 8.73 -1.60 -16.22
N GLU A 33 9.70 -1.86 -15.37
CA GLU A 33 10.67 -2.94 -15.59
C GLU A 33 10.03 -4.32 -15.54
N LEU A 34 9.10 -4.56 -14.60
CA LEU A 34 8.33 -5.81 -14.53
C LEU A 34 7.45 -6.01 -15.77
N LEU A 35 6.78 -4.97 -16.24
CA LEU A 35 5.97 -5.01 -17.47
C LEU A 35 6.83 -5.38 -18.67
N ARG A 36 8.02 -4.81 -18.80
CA ARG A 36 8.97 -5.15 -19.87
C ARG A 36 9.38 -6.61 -19.79
N ILE A 37 9.81 -7.07 -18.60
CA ILE A 37 10.27 -8.47 -18.39
C ILE A 37 9.14 -9.47 -18.67
N LEU A 38 7.93 -9.18 -18.20
CA LEU A 38 6.79 -10.06 -18.36
C LEU A 38 6.28 -10.04 -19.80
N GLY A 39 6.25 -8.88 -20.45
CA GLY A 39 5.84 -8.73 -21.85
C GLY A 39 6.75 -9.46 -22.84
N GLU A 40 8.05 -9.62 -22.53
CA GLU A 40 8.99 -10.42 -23.33
C GLU A 40 8.78 -11.93 -23.17
N LYS A 41 8.23 -12.37 -22.04
CA LYS A 41 8.19 -13.80 -21.65
C LYS A 41 6.80 -14.42 -21.67
N LEU A 42 5.77 -13.59 -21.62
CA LEU A 42 4.38 -14.06 -21.57
C LEU A 42 3.70 -13.85 -22.93
N PRO A 43 2.67 -14.66 -23.25
CA PRO A 43 1.80 -14.39 -24.37
C PRO A 43 1.15 -13.02 -24.23
N ARG A 44 0.36 -12.62 -25.20
CA ARG A 44 -0.33 -11.32 -25.22
C ARG A 44 -0.70 -10.84 -23.81
N PHE A 45 -0.14 -9.70 -23.44
CA PHE A 45 -0.24 -9.08 -22.14
C PHE A 45 -0.88 -7.69 -22.31
N SER A 46 -2.09 -7.50 -21.81
CA SER A 46 -2.87 -6.27 -22.03
C SER A 46 -3.59 -5.82 -20.78
N PRO A 47 -3.81 -4.52 -20.60
CA PRO A 47 -4.59 -4.01 -19.46
C PRO A 47 -5.95 -4.70 -19.36
N TYR A 48 -6.31 -5.10 -18.16
CA TYR A 48 -7.64 -5.65 -17.88
C TYR A 48 -8.70 -4.56 -17.95
N VAL A 49 -9.74 -4.83 -18.73
CA VAL A 49 -10.91 -3.96 -18.84
C VAL A 49 -12.13 -4.76 -18.37
N GLY A 50 -12.63 -4.50 -17.18
CA GLY A 50 -13.75 -5.20 -16.58
C GLY A 50 -14.10 -4.68 -15.21
N GLU A 51 -14.94 -5.41 -14.47
CA GLU A 51 -15.33 -5.05 -13.12
C GLU A 51 -14.13 -4.98 -12.15
N PRO A 52 -14.13 -4.03 -11.19
CA PRO A 52 -13.05 -3.89 -10.22
C PRO A 52 -12.78 -5.18 -9.45
N LEU A 53 -11.54 -5.62 -9.41
CA LEU A 53 -11.11 -6.83 -8.71
C LEU A 53 -10.64 -6.49 -7.29
N GLY A 54 -11.57 -6.13 -6.43
CA GLY A 54 -11.31 -5.74 -5.04
C GLY A 54 -11.30 -4.23 -4.84
N ASN A 55 -11.04 -3.81 -3.59
CA ASN A 55 -11.12 -2.42 -3.15
C ASN A 55 -9.72 -1.82 -2.86
N GLY A 56 -8.76 -2.06 -3.73
CA GLY A 56 -7.38 -1.59 -3.57
C GLY A 56 -6.85 -0.92 -4.81
N PRO A 57 -5.65 -0.30 -4.73
CA PRO A 57 -5.04 0.44 -5.82
C PRO A 57 -4.38 -0.46 -6.86
N CYS A 58 -4.70 -1.74 -6.87
CA CYS A 58 -4.12 -2.69 -7.81
C CYS A 58 -4.77 -2.55 -9.18
N HIS A 59 -3.99 -2.32 -10.21
CA HIS A 59 -4.44 -2.44 -11.58
C HIS A 59 -3.96 -3.76 -12.16
N TYR A 60 -4.76 -4.32 -13.05
CA TYR A 60 -4.61 -5.68 -13.52
C TYR A 60 -4.38 -5.76 -15.02
N TYR A 61 -3.77 -6.87 -15.42
CA TYR A 61 -3.53 -7.24 -16.80
C TYR A 61 -4.07 -8.64 -17.08
N ASP A 62 -4.64 -8.79 -18.27
CA ASP A 62 -4.96 -10.06 -18.85
C ASP A 62 -3.74 -10.64 -19.56
N VAL A 63 -3.58 -11.96 -19.47
CA VAL A 63 -2.55 -12.73 -20.19
C VAL A 63 -3.26 -13.87 -20.90
N ASP A 64 -3.06 -14.01 -22.19
CA ASP A 64 -3.70 -15.06 -22.97
C ASP A 64 -3.36 -16.46 -22.40
N GLY A 65 -4.39 -17.27 -22.20
CA GLY A 65 -4.27 -18.60 -21.64
C GLY A 65 -4.09 -18.66 -20.11
N PHE A 66 -4.19 -17.53 -19.39
CA PHE A 66 -4.14 -17.52 -17.93
C PHE A 66 -5.54 -17.66 -17.32
N SER A 67 -5.65 -18.46 -16.26
CA SER A 67 -6.89 -18.61 -15.48
C SER A 67 -7.11 -17.43 -14.51
N GLY A 68 -6.05 -16.81 -14.07
CA GLY A 68 -6.04 -15.61 -13.23
C GLY A 68 -5.41 -14.41 -13.93
N LYS A 69 -5.19 -13.34 -13.18
CA LYS A 69 -4.63 -12.08 -13.71
C LYS A 69 -3.32 -11.72 -13.02
N ILE A 70 -2.56 -10.89 -13.68
CA ILE A 70 -1.36 -10.25 -13.09
C ILE A 70 -1.76 -8.84 -12.66
N GLY A 71 -1.44 -8.49 -11.43
CA GLY A 71 -1.73 -7.17 -10.87
C GLY A 71 -0.49 -6.45 -10.38
N PHE A 72 -0.54 -5.13 -10.37
CA PHE A 72 0.54 -4.26 -9.88
C PHE A 72 0.00 -3.26 -8.86
N ILE A 73 0.78 -3.06 -7.79
CA ILE A 73 0.57 -2.04 -6.77
C ILE A 73 1.83 -1.20 -6.71
N SER A 74 1.84 -0.10 -7.43
CA SER A 74 3.02 0.74 -7.68
C SER A 74 3.05 1.92 -6.72
N ALA A 75 3.37 1.63 -5.47
CA ALA A 75 3.31 2.60 -4.39
C ALA A 75 4.39 3.70 -4.48
N VAL A 76 5.46 3.51 -5.24
CA VAL A 76 6.58 4.46 -5.36
C VAL A 76 6.56 5.14 -6.71
N SER A 77 6.49 4.37 -7.81
CA SER A 77 6.55 4.91 -9.19
C SER A 77 5.23 5.55 -9.64
N HIS A 78 4.09 4.95 -9.29
CA HIS A 78 2.76 5.45 -9.64
C HIS A 78 1.92 5.69 -8.37
N LYS A 79 2.12 6.85 -7.76
CA LYS A 79 1.44 7.21 -6.51
C LYS A 79 -0.08 7.20 -6.66
N PHE A 80 -0.75 6.44 -5.82
CA PHE A 80 -2.22 6.39 -5.74
C PHE A 80 -2.77 7.09 -4.48
N CYS A 81 -2.03 8.04 -3.92
CA CYS A 81 -2.37 8.68 -2.65
C CYS A 81 -3.70 9.40 -2.69
N GLY A 82 -4.06 10.04 -3.79
CA GLY A 82 -5.35 10.72 -3.96
C GLY A 82 -6.57 9.80 -3.88
N GLU A 83 -6.40 8.51 -4.17
CA GLU A 83 -7.44 7.48 -4.10
C GLU A 83 -7.22 6.52 -2.91
N CYS A 84 -6.26 6.85 -2.04
CA CYS A 84 -5.88 5.96 -0.94
C CYS A 84 -6.92 5.93 0.17
N ASN A 85 -7.67 4.85 0.26
CA ASN A 85 -8.66 4.57 1.30
C ASN A 85 -8.09 3.80 2.50
N ARG A 86 -6.76 3.71 2.66
CA ARG A 86 -6.13 2.90 3.69
C ARG A 86 -5.97 3.65 5.00
N ILE A 87 -6.36 2.98 6.08
CA ILE A 87 -6.01 3.27 7.47
C ILE A 87 -5.51 1.99 8.11
N ARG A 88 -4.76 2.10 9.19
CA ARG A 88 -4.24 0.95 9.94
C ARG A 88 -4.43 1.17 11.43
N LEU A 89 -4.86 0.12 12.10
CA LEU A 89 -4.85 0.05 13.55
C LEU A 89 -3.73 -0.89 13.99
N THR A 90 -2.78 -0.37 14.76
CA THR A 90 -1.70 -1.20 15.30
C THR A 90 -2.21 -2.09 16.44
N SER A 91 -1.46 -3.13 16.79
CA SER A 91 -1.76 -3.99 17.95
C SER A 91 -1.76 -3.22 19.29
N GLN A 92 -1.15 -2.04 19.31
CA GLN A 92 -1.13 -1.14 20.46
C GLN A 92 -2.31 -0.17 20.53
N GLY A 93 -3.22 -0.22 19.55
CA GLY A 93 -4.39 0.65 19.49
C GLY A 93 -4.12 2.05 18.90
N PHE A 94 -3.01 2.22 18.18
CA PHE A 94 -2.70 3.46 17.49
C PHE A 94 -3.25 3.43 16.05
N LEU A 95 -4.11 4.41 15.71
CA LEU A 95 -4.67 4.58 14.38
C LEU A 95 -3.70 5.38 13.51
N LYS A 96 -3.22 4.77 12.43
CA LYS A 96 -2.38 5.40 11.41
C LYS A 96 -3.17 5.69 10.14
N THR A 97 -3.01 6.86 9.58
CA THR A 97 -3.67 7.27 8.34
C THR A 97 -2.77 7.21 7.11
N CYS A 98 -1.45 7.13 7.32
CA CYS A 98 -0.47 6.94 6.26
C CYS A 98 0.61 5.94 6.69
N LEU A 99 1.15 5.19 5.73
CA LEU A 99 2.20 4.21 5.98
C LEU A 99 3.56 4.89 6.24
N GLN A 100 3.86 5.94 5.49
CA GLN A 100 5.16 6.62 5.58
C GLN A 100 5.33 7.43 6.85
N TYR A 101 4.26 8.06 7.35
CA TYR A 101 4.37 8.99 8.47
C TYR A 101 3.96 8.37 9.79
N ALA A 102 4.61 8.80 10.87
CA ALA A 102 4.28 8.40 12.25
C ALA A 102 2.98 9.05 12.77
N ALA A 103 2.35 9.92 11.96
CA ALA A 103 1.13 10.63 12.33
C ALA A 103 -0.07 9.69 12.52
N GLY A 104 -0.92 10.02 13.48
CA GLY A 104 -2.12 9.28 13.82
C GLY A 104 -2.65 9.63 15.21
N ARG A 105 -3.47 8.75 15.78
CA ARG A 105 -4.10 8.93 17.11
C ARG A 105 -4.05 7.65 17.94
N ASP A 106 -3.78 7.78 19.24
CA ASP A 106 -3.89 6.65 20.20
C ASP A 106 -5.36 6.47 20.62
N LEU A 107 -6.03 5.51 19.97
CA LEU A 107 -7.41 5.18 20.31
C LEU A 107 -7.52 4.38 21.61
N ARG A 108 -6.47 3.68 22.00
CA ARG A 108 -6.43 2.93 23.27
C ARG A 108 -6.52 3.89 24.46
N GLU A 109 -5.86 5.03 24.40
CA GLU A 109 -5.94 6.05 25.45
C GLU A 109 -7.37 6.54 25.64
N VAL A 110 -8.06 6.85 24.53
CA VAL A 110 -9.48 7.28 24.54
C VAL A 110 -10.37 6.24 25.20
N ILE A 111 -10.22 4.97 24.82
CA ILE A 111 -11.04 3.87 25.35
C ILE A 111 -10.75 3.63 26.84
N ARG A 112 -9.48 3.62 27.24
CA ARG A 112 -9.09 3.34 28.63
C ARG A 112 -9.37 4.47 29.59
N SER A 113 -9.46 5.70 29.13
CA SER A 113 -9.90 6.86 29.93
C SER A 113 -11.42 6.92 30.12
N GLY A 114 -12.18 5.96 29.55
CA GLY A 114 -13.64 5.94 29.63
C GLY A 114 -14.33 6.85 28.63
N GLY A 115 -13.65 7.22 27.54
CA GLY A 115 -14.24 7.99 26.44
C GLY A 115 -15.45 7.27 25.83
N SER A 116 -16.51 8.02 25.51
CA SER A 116 -17.69 7.46 24.85
C SER A 116 -17.43 7.15 23.37
N ASP A 117 -18.35 6.42 22.74
CA ASP A 117 -18.28 6.11 21.30
C ASP A 117 -18.27 7.38 20.44
N GLU A 118 -18.96 8.44 20.88
CA GLU A 118 -18.96 9.73 20.19
C GLU A 118 -17.57 10.40 20.23
N VAL A 119 -16.89 10.33 21.39
CA VAL A 119 -15.52 10.83 21.53
C VAL A 119 -14.57 10.03 20.65
N LEU A 120 -14.68 8.70 20.68
CA LEU A 120 -13.87 7.82 19.84
C LEU A 120 -14.08 8.12 18.35
N LYS A 121 -15.32 8.28 17.92
CA LYS A 121 -15.67 8.66 16.55
C LYS A 121 -15.09 10.01 16.16
N ALA A 122 -15.15 11.00 17.03
CA ALA A 122 -14.58 12.33 16.78
C ALA A 122 -13.07 12.24 16.55
N VAL A 123 -12.34 11.52 17.41
CA VAL A 123 -10.89 11.33 17.28
C VAL A 123 -10.51 10.60 15.99
N ILE A 124 -11.31 9.61 15.56
CA ILE A 124 -11.10 8.94 14.28
C ILE A 124 -11.30 9.90 13.11
N LEU A 125 -12.36 10.71 13.14
CA LEU A 125 -12.64 11.69 12.08
C LEU A 125 -11.56 12.77 12.00
N GLU A 126 -11.05 13.25 13.13
CA GLU A 126 -9.92 14.18 13.17
C GLU A 126 -8.67 13.55 12.53
N ALA A 127 -8.35 12.30 12.90
CA ALA A 127 -7.22 11.59 12.30
C ALA A 127 -7.36 11.45 10.77
N LEU A 128 -8.58 11.23 10.28
CA LEU A 128 -8.86 11.15 8.84
C LEU A 128 -8.73 12.50 8.15
N ALA A 129 -9.19 13.59 8.79
CA ALA A 129 -9.07 14.94 8.26
C ALA A 129 -7.60 15.40 8.14
N GLU A 130 -6.74 14.90 9.02
CA GLU A 130 -5.29 15.17 9.00
C GLU A 130 -4.48 14.19 8.14
N LYS A 131 -5.16 13.29 7.43
CA LYS A 131 -4.47 12.34 6.54
C LYS A 131 -3.66 13.10 5.49
N PRO A 132 -2.35 12.80 5.32
CA PRO A 132 -1.52 13.47 4.32
C PRO A 132 -2.05 13.22 2.90
N ASP A 133 -1.97 14.24 2.05
CA ASP A 133 -2.35 14.15 0.62
C ASP A 133 -1.49 13.16 -0.16
N GLY A 134 -0.29 12.89 0.33
CA GLY A 134 0.59 11.92 -0.31
C GLY A 134 1.85 11.60 0.49
N HIS A 135 2.53 10.54 0.05
CA HIS A 135 3.84 10.17 0.56
C HIS A 135 4.98 10.79 -0.25
N ALA A 136 6.18 10.84 0.34
CA ALA A 136 7.40 11.36 -0.28
C ALA A 136 8.39 10.25 -0.66
N PHE A 137 7.94 9.01 -0.88
CA PHE A 137 8.79 7.94 -1.40
C PHE A 137 9.40 8.36 -2.74
N GLY A 138 10.69 8.10 -2.97
CA GLY A 138 11.38 8.48 -4.21
C GLY A 138 11.92 9.92 -4.24
N GLY A 139 11.73 10.72 -3.18
CA GLY A 139 12.21 12.10 -3.08
C GLY A 139 13.68 12.25 -2.63
N GLY A 140 14.54 11.25 -2.81
CA GLY A 140 15.92 11.23 -2.35
C GLY A 140 16.06 11.04 -0.83
N LEU A 141 17.23 10.60 -0.39
CA LEU A 141 17.53 10.31 1.02
C LEU A 141 17.39 11.53 1.95
N GLU A 142 17.50 12.75 1.42
CA GLU A 142 17.36 13.97 2.19
C GLU A 142 15.94 14.30 2.63
N LYS A 143 14.92 13.98 1.81
CA LYS A 143 13.51 14.17 2.15
C LYS A 143 12.93 13.09 3.09
N GLN A 144 13.67 12.01 3.31
CA GLN A 144 13.25 10.93 4.23
C GLN A 144 13.73 11.15 5.67
N LYS A 145 14.54 12.17 5.94
CA LYS A 145 15.04 12.51 7.28
C LYS A 145 14.11 13.40 8.12
N ASP A 146 12.87 13.62 7.67
CA ASP A 146 11.89 14.33 8.47
C ASP A 146 11.55 13.47 9.72
N ASP A 147 11.58 14.10 10.89
CA ASP A 147 11.25 13.49 12.19
C ASP A 147 9.84 12.85 12.21
N LYS A 148 8.99 13.21 11.27
CA LYS A 148 7.64 12.67 11.06
C LYS A 148 7.59 11.33 10.32
N THR A 149 8.73 10.87 9.77
CA THR A 149 8.76 9.60 9.01
C THR A 149 8.67 8.39 9.96
N GLU A 150 7.93 7.37 9.53
CA GLU A 150 7.79 6.12 10.29
C GLU A 150 9.13 5.42 10.52
N LYS A 151 9.38 5.08 11.77
CA LYS A 151 10.59 4.38 12.22
C LYS A 151 10.36 2.89 12.47
N LEU A 152 9.09 2.48 12.62
CA LEU A 152 8.71 1.09 12.86
C LEU A 152 8.78 0.27 11.56
N CYS A 153 8.99 -1.03 11.69
CA CYS A 153 8.92 -1.94 10.55
C CYS A 153 7.45 -2.27 10.19
N MET A 154 7.25 -2.80 8.97
CA MET A 154 5.92 -3.13 8.46
C MET A 154 5.12 -4.03 9.41
N ALA A 155 5.76 -5.04 9.99
CA ALA A 155 5.11 -5.96 10.93
C ALA A 155 4.59 -5.29 12.22
N GLN A 156 5.16 -4.15 12.61
CA GLN A 156 4.75 -3.40 13.80
C GLN A 156 3.60 -2.41 13.53
N ILE A 157 3.41 -2.04 12.27
CA ILE A 157 2.41 -1.05 11.86
C ILE A 157 1.19 -1.66 11.14
N GLY A 158 1.03 -2.99 11.22
CA GLY A 158 -0.13 -3.69 10.66
C GLY A 158 -0.06 -3.87 9.14
N GLY A 159 1.13 -4.17 8.64
CA GLY A 159 1.38 -4.49 7.22
C GLY A 159 1.84 -5.89 7.03
#